data_02dd60bee5744f7fa8228dd14cb02f9a
#
_entry.id   02dd60bee5744f7fa8228dd14cb02f9a
#
_cell.length_a   1.000
_cell.length_b   1.000
_cell.length_c   1.000
_cell.angle_alpha   90.00
_cell.angle_beta   90.00
_cell.angle_gamma   90.00
#
_symmetry.space_group_name_H-M   'P 1'
#
loop_
_entity.id
_entity.type
_entity.pdbx_description
1 polymer ?
#
loop_
_entity_poly.entity_id
_entity_poly.type
_entity_poly.pdbx_seq_one_letter_code
_entity_poly.pdbx_strand_id
1 'polypeptide(L)'
;MPDIMTTYTFLSAKPSIMNNKAPTSKRDQLFAELLTEPSQFSFNESVVDVFPDMIQRSVPGYPTVVRMSGVLSEQYAKPNTCVYDLGCSLGESIRAAEIALNDRDCELVGIDNSAAMINRASETLGSTSKINWVLGDVTAMDYAQSSVVIMNFTLQFIPIERRLALLTKIRNAMIPGGLLILSEKLTMPDPEMDALMINLHHDFKRSQGYSDMEIAQKRDAIDNVLIPETAATHLDRLASAGFSRTRIWVQCLNFASFIAVA
;
A
#
# COMPACT_ATOMS: atom_id res chain seq x y z
N MET A 1 25.24 25.02 33.65
CA MET A 1 24.43 24.12 32.80
C MET A 1 23.07 24.01 33.44
N PRO A 2 22.02 24.62 32.92
CA PRO A 2 20.68 24.41 33.43
C PRO A 2 19.99 23.23 32.68
N ASP A 3 19.43 22.35 33.50
CA ASP A 3 18.54 21.24 33.07
C ASP A 3 17.30 21.76 32.34
N ILE A 4 17.12 21.31 31.12
CA ILE A 4 15.83 21.49 30.39
C ILE A 4 15.06 20.16 30.47
N MET A 5 14.35 19.96 31.60
CA MET A 5 13.27 19.00 31.66
C MET A 5 12.02 19.65 31.06
N THR A 6 11.74 19.32 29.77
CA THR A 6 10.48 19.68 29.14
C THR A 6 9.41 18.68 29.58
N THR A 7 8.51 19.15 30.44
CA THR A 7 7.38 18.36 30.92
C THR A 7 6.35 18.23 29.81
N TYR A 8 6.20 17.02 29.24
CA TYR A 8 5.12 16.70 28.31
C TYR A 8 3.83 16.43 29.10
N THR A 9 2.87 17.33 29.01
CA THR A 9 1.52 17.11 29.55
C THR A 9 0.72 16.29 28.54
N PHE A 10 0.54 15.00 28.82
CA PHE A 10 -0.38 14.17 28.04
C PHE A 10 -1.82 14.56 28.34
N LEU A 11 -2.46 15.23 27.41
CA LEU A 11 -3.92 15.37 27.41
C LEU A 11 -4.53 14.01 27.05
N SER A 12 -5.11 13.36 28.05
CA SER A 12 -5.84 12.08 27.93
C SER A 12 -7.17 12.32 27.24
N ALA A 13 -7.18 12.27 25.92
CA ALA A 13 -8.40 12.03 25.16
C ALA A 13 -8.66 10.51 25.14
N LYS A 14 -9.73 10.05 25.77
CA LYS A 14 -10.17 8.66 25.67
C LYS A 14 -10.55 8.37 24.22
N PRO A 15 -9.96 7.34 23.57
CA PRO A 15 -10.43 6.94 22.25
C PRO A 15 -11.85 6.38 22.40
N SER A 16 -12.81 6.97 21.73
CA SER A 16 -14.12 6.35 21.53
C SER A 16 -13.93 5.14 20.62
N ILE A 17 -14.08 3.96 21.19
CA ILE A 17 -14.10 2.71 20.43
C ILE A 17 -15.40 2.70 19.63
N MET A 18 -15.35 3.22 18.41
CA MET A 18 -16.41 2.96 17.44
C MET A 18 -16.34 1.49 17.04
N ASN A 19 -17.34 0.74 17.48
CA ASN A 19 -17.64 -0.62 17.00
C ASN A 19 -18.14 -0.53 15.55
N ASN A 20 -17.25 -0.22 14.61
CA ASN A 20 -17.49 -0.46 13.19
C ASN A 20 -17.27 -1.95 12.95
N LYS A 21 -18.34 -2.73 12.89
CA LYS A 21 -18.31 -4.03 12.24
C LYS A 21 -17.84 -3.78 10.80
N ALA A 22 -16.58 -4.13 10.53
CA ALA A 22 -16.11 -4.22 9.16
C ALA A 22 -17.08 -5.12 8.38
N PRO A 23 -17.44 -4.78 7.12
CA PRO A 23 -18.23 -5.66 6.29
C PRO A 23 -17.52 -7.03 6.29
N THR A 24 -18.27 -8.10 6.55
CA THR A 24 -17.74 -9.47 6.55
C THR A 24 -17.29 -9.78 5.13
N SER A 25 -15.99 -9.61 4.85
CA SER A 25 -15.39 -10.02 3.59
C SER A 25 -15.58 -11.53 3.45
N LYS A 26 -15.89 -11.98 2.24
CA LYS A 26 -15.88 -13.42 1.96
C LYS A 26 -14.45 -13.93 2.15
N ARG A 27 -14.34 -15.16 2.67
CA ARG A 27 -13.05 -15.82 2.78
C ARG A 27 -12.46 -16.05 1.38
N ASP A 28 -11.18 -15.76 1.18
CA ASP A 28 -10.46 -16.04 -0.05
C ASP A 28 -10.40 -17.56 -0.28
N GLN A 29 -11.07 -18.03 -1.32
CA GLN A 29 -11.12 -19.40 -1.80
C GLN A 29 -10.90 -19.49 -3.32
N LEU A 30 -10.37 -18.42 -3.93
CA LEU A 30 -10.18 -18.34 -5.39
C LEU A 30 -9.29 -19.47 -5.93
N PHE A 31 -8.40 -19.98 -5.12
CA PHE A 31 -7.45 -21.04 -5.45
C PHE A 31 -7.70 -22.32 -4.65
N ALA A 32 -8.87 -22.47 -4.02
CA ALA A 32 -9.21 -23.65 -3.19
C ALA A 32 -9.49 -24.90 -4.02
N GLU A 33 -9.87 -24.74 -5.28
CA GLU A 33 -10.07 -25.84 -6.23
C GLU A 33 -8.92 -25.89 -7.25
N LEU A 34 -8.63 -27.08 -7.77
CA LEU A 34 -7.59 -27.25 -8.76
C LEU A 34 -7.99 -26.53 -10.06
N LEU A 35 -7.20 -25.56 -10.48
CA LEU A 35 -7.41 -24.88 -11.76
C LEU A 35 -6.96 -25.79 -12.90
N THR A 36 -7.83 -25.98 -13.89
CA THR A 36 -7.55 -26.79 -15.08
C THR A 36 -6.66 -26.07 -16.09
N GLU A 37 -6.61 -24.74 -16.03
CA GLU A 37 -5.73 -23.91 -16.85
C GLU A 37 -5.09 -22.80 -15.99
N PRO A 38 -3.82 -22.43 -16.24
CA PRO A 38 -3.18 -21.30 -15.59
C PRO A 38 -3.92 -20.02 -15.96
N SER A 39 -4.58 -19.39 -15.01
CA SER A 39 -5.18 -18.07 -15.22
C SER A 39 -4.21 -17.00 -14.74
N GLN A 40 -3.94 -15.99 -15.59
CA GLN A 40 -3.19 -14.82 -15.17
C GLN A 40 -4.00 -14.05 -14.12
N PHE A 41 -3.35 -13.69 -13.01
CA PHE A 41 -3.98 -12.92 -11.95
C PHE A 41 -4.42 -11.54 -12.47
N SER A 42 -5.67 -11.19 -12.21
CA SER A 42 -6.23 -9.88 -12.54
C SER A 42 -7.16 -9.42 -11.42
N PHE A 43 -7.17 -8.11 -11.15
CA PHE A 43 -8.01 -7.48 -10.13
C PHE A 43 -9.45 -7.29 -10.66
N ASN A 44 -10.14 -8.39 -10.94
CA ASN A 44 -11.50 -8.44 -11.45
C ASN A 44 -12.55 -8.57 -10.33
N GLU A 45 -13.82 -8.65 -10.67
CA GLU A 45 -14.94 -8.74 -9.71
C GLU A 45 -14.83 -9.92 -8.74
N SER A 46 -14.33 -11.08 -9.17
CA SER A 46 -14.17 -12.24 -8.29
C SER A 46 -13.11 -12.01 -7.22
N VAL A 47 -12.05 -11.24 -7.54
CA VAL A 47 -11.01 -10.86 -6.59
C VAL A 47 -11.51 -9.80 -5.62
N VAL A 48 -12.29 -8.82 -6.08
CA VAL A 48 -12.83 -7.72 -5.25
C VAL A 48 -13.56 -8.23 -4.00
N ASP A 49 -14.38 -9.26 -4.16
CA ASP A 49 -15.19 -9.81 -3.06
C ASP A 49 -14.36 -10.42 -1.91
N VAL A 50 -13.21 -10.96 -2.23
CA VAL A 50 -12.32 -11.67 -1.27
C VAL A 50 -11.03 -10.90 -0.97
N PHE A 51 -10.80 -9.78 -1.63
CA PHE A 51 -9.54 -9.03 -1.55
C PHE A 51 -9.15 -8.62 -0.12
N PRO A 52 -10.07 -8.16 0.75
CA PRO A 52 -9.71 -7.80 2.12
C PRO A 52 -9.18 -9.00 2.93
N ASP A 53 -9.79 -10.18 2.78
CA ASP A 53 -9.29 -11.41 3.40
C ASP A 53 -7.98 -11.87 2.76
N MET A 54 -7.93 -11.82 1.42
CA MET A 54 -6.78 -12.22 0.64
C MET A 54 -5.51 -11.44 1.02
N ILE A 55 -5.58 -10.11 1.08
CA ILE A 55 -4.41 -9.26 1.32
C ILE A 55 -3.89 -9.44 2.76
N GLN A 56 -4.79 -9.49 3.75
CA GLN A 56 -4.42 -9.66 5.15
C GLN A 56 -3.77 -11.02 5.41
N ARG A 57 -4.25 -12.09 4.78
CA ARG A 57 -3.72 -13.45 4.91
C ARG A 57 -2.47 -13.69 4.05
N SER A 58 -2.16 -12.82 3.09
CA SER A 58 -1.03 -12.98 2.16
C SER A 58 0.12 -12.04 2.41
N VAL A 59 -0.12 -10.87 3.02
CA VAL A 59 0.91 -9.83 3.22
C VAL A 59 1.15 -9.63 4.72
N PRO A 60 2.26 -10.17 5.26
CA PRO A 60 2.60 -9.99 6.66
C PRO A 60 2.83 -8.50 6.97
N GLY A 61 2.21 -8.02 8.06
CA GLY A 61 2.33 -6.62 8.48
C GLY A 61 1.38 -5.64 7.76
N TYR A 62 0.54 -6.08 6.82
CA TYR A 62 -0.37 -5.22 6.06
C TYR A 62 -1.22 -4.27 6.92
N PRO A 63 -1.88 -4.72 8.03
CA PRO A 63 -2.67 -3.81 8.86
C PRO A 63 -1.84 -2.69 9.51
N THR A 64 -0.55 -2.96 9.79
CA THR A 64 0.37 -1.95 10.33
C THR A 64 0.71 -0.91 9.28
N VAL A 65 0.98 -1.33 8.03
CA VAL A 65 1.24 -0.43 6.90
C VAL A 65 0.06 0.50 6.67
N VAL A 66 -1.15 -0.05 6.59
CA VAL A 66 -2.39 0.74 6.38
C VAL A 66 -2.59 1.75 7.51
N ARG A 67 -2.53 1.31 8.77
CA ARG A 67 -2.70 2.21 9.92
C ARG A 67 -1.68 3.34 9.92
N MET A 68 -0.42 3.01 9.68
CA MET A 68 0.66 4.00 9.67
C MET A 68 0.61 4.93 8.46
N SER A 69 0.03 4.51 7.34
CA SER A 69 -0.26 5.42 6.22
C SER A 69 -1.16 6.57 6.68
N GLY A 70 -2.17 6.29 7.51
CA GLY A 70 -3.00 7.34 8.14
C GLY A 70 -2.19 8.26 9.05
N VAL A 71 -1.42 7.70 9.98
CA VAL A 71 -0.58 8.48 10.93
C VAL A 71 0.43 9.36 10.21
N LEU A 72 1.11 8.83 9.20
CA LEU A 72 2.08 9.59 8.40
C LEU A 72 1.38 10.66 7.56
N SER A 73 0.20 10.38 7.02
CA SER A 73 -0.61 11.38 6.31
C SER A 73 -1.00 12.54 7.24
N GLU A 74 -1.44 12.26 8.46
CA GLU A 74 -1.74 13.30 9.46
C GLU A 74 -0.55 14.22 9.72
N GLN A 75 0.65 13.66 9.83
CA GLN A 75 1.86 14.40 10.13
C GLN A 75 2.36 15.26 8.96
N TYR A 76 2.26 14.75 7.72
CA TYR A 76 2.90 15.35 6.54
C TYR A 76 1.94 16.11 5.63
N ALA A 77 0.65 15.81 5.63
CA ALA A 77 -0.32 16.50 4.78
C ALA A 77 -0.38 17.99 5.08
N LYS A 78 -0.46 18.80 4.03
CA LYS A 78 -0.51 20.27 4.12
C LYS A 78 -1.81 20.76 3.49
N PRO A 79 -2.43 21.82 4.04
CA PRO A 79 -3.63 22.43 3.46
C PRO A 79 -3.40 22.82 1.99
N ASN A 80 -4.49 22.77 1.21
CA ASN A 80 -4.50 23.09 -0.23
C ASN A 80 -3.56 22.23 -1.08
N THR A 81 -3.32 20.98 -0.67
CA THR A 81 -2.55 19.98 -1.44
C THR A 81 -3.32 18.69 -1.56
N CYS A 82 -2.90 17.83 -2.51
CA CYS A 82 -3.45 16.50 -2.65
C CYS A 82 -2.73 15.49 -1.73
N VAL A 83 -3.49 14.48 -1.28
CA VAL A 83 -3.03 13.22 -0.72
C VAL A 83 -3.46 12.13 -1.69
N TYR A 84 -2.52 11.48 -2.34
CA TYR A 84 -2.77 10.41 -3.31
C TYR A 84 -2.59 9.02 -2.70
N ASP A 85 -3.43 8.07 -3.14
CA ASP A 85 -3.22 6.63 -2.97
C ASP A 85 -3.19 5.99 -4.37
N LEU A 86 -2.02 5.58 -4.81
CA LEU A 86 -1.73 5.09 -6.16
C LEU A 86 -1.77 3.56 -6.20
N GLY A 87 -2.74 2.98 -6.92
CA GLY A 87 -3.11 1.59 -6.84
C GLY A 87 -3.91 1.34 -5.56
N CYS A 88 -4.92 2.16 -5.34
CA CYS A 88 -5.64 2.24 -4.07
C CYS A 88 -6.52 1.01 -3.78
N SER A 89 -6.80 0.16 -4.78
CA SER A 89 -7.65 -1.01 -4.63
C SER A 89 -8.99 -0.66 -3.97
N LEU A 90 -9.35 -1.26 -2.84
CA LEU A 90 -10.57 -0.96 -2.09
C LEU A 90 -10.45 0.28 -1.18
N GLY A 91 -9.33 1.00 -1.23
CA GLY A 91 -9.13 2.28 -0.58
C GLY A 91 -8.79 2.24 0.90
N GLU A 92 -8.27 1.12 1.43
CA GLU A 92 -7.95 1.01 2.87
C GLU A 92 -6.93 2.06 3.33
N SER A 93 -5.86 2.30 2.54
CA SER A 93 -4.81 3.27 2.90
C SER A 93 -5.30 4.71 2.83
N ILE A 94 -6.02 5.09 1.76
CA ILE A 94 -6.55 6.46 1.64
C ILE A 94 -7.68 6.72 2.66
N ARG A 95 -8.45 5.68 3.01
CA ARG A 95 -9.45 5.77 4.08
C ARG A 95 -8.80 6.00 5.45
N ALA A 96 -7.67 5.32 5.72
CA ALA A 96 -6.91 5.57 6.95
C ALA A 96 -6.39 7.02 6.99
N ALA A 97 -5.94 7.57 5.85
CA ALA A 97 -5.57 8.97 5.73
C ALA A 97 -6.78 9.90 5.93
N GLU A 98 -7.92 9.63 5.32
CA GLU A 98 -9.15 10.42 5.48
C GLU A 98 -9.56 10.53 6.95
N ILE A 99 -9.58 9.41 7.67
CA ILE A 99 -9.91 9.40 9.12
C ILE A 99 -8.91 10.23 9.92
N ALA A 100 -7.62 10.09 9.66
CA ALA A 100 -6.56 10.77 10.39
C ALA A 100 -6.53 12.29 10.10
N LEU A 101 -6.83 12.68 8.86
CA LEU A 101 -6.86 14.08 8.45
C LEU A 101 -8.10 14.83 8.94
N ASN A 102 -9.20 14.10 9.17
CA ASN A 102 -10.48 14.64 9.63
C ASN A 102 -10.94 15.81 8.73
N ASP A 103 -10.95 17.03 9.26
CA ASP A 103 -11.40 18.25 8.55
C ASP A 103 -10.25 19.07 7.94
N ARG A 104 -9.03 18.50 7.83
CA ARG A 104 -7.94 19.20 7.18
C ARG A 104 -8.28 19.44 5.70
N ASP A 105 -8.00 20.65 5.23
CA ASP A 105 -8.27 21.08 3.85
C ASP A 105 -7.24 20.47 2.88
N CYS A 106 -7.44 19.20 2.58
CA CYS A 106 -6.65 18.43 1.62
C CYS A 106 -7.59 17.69 0.66
N GLU A 107 -7.23 17.63 -0.60
CA GLU A 107 -7.91 16.78 -1.57
C GLU A 107 -7.41 15.33 -1.44
N LEU A 108 -8.33 14.38 -1.26
CA LEU A 108 -8.02 12.95 -1.15
C LEU A 108 -8.33 12.27 -2.48
N VAL A 109 -7.35 11.61 -3.09
CA VAL A 109 -7.51 11.01 -4.41
C VAL A 109 -7.02 9.56 -4.39
N GLY A 110 -7.94 8.62 -4.59
CA GLY A 110 -7.65 7.20 -4.78
C GLY A 110 -7.67 6.83 -6.25
N ILE A 111 -6.56 6.29 -6.77
CA ILE A 111 -6.41 5.93 -8.18
C ILE A 111 -6.16 4.44 -8.31
N ASP A 112 -6.93 3.77 -9.18
CA ASP A 112 -6.70 2.37 -9.55
C ASP A 112 -7.09 2.15 -11.02
N ASN A 113 -6.44 1.19 -11.68
CA ASN A 113 -6.77 0.82 -13.05
C ASN A 113 -7.86 -0.26 -13.15
N SER A 114 -8.33 -0.80 -12.03
CA SER A 114 -9.43 -1.75 -11.96
C SER A 114 -10.76 -1.03 -11.71
N ALA A 115 -11.65 -1.05 -12.69
CA ALA A 115 -13.01 -0.50 -12.55
C ALA A 115 -13.78 -1.23 -11.42
N ALA A 116 -13.57 -2.54 -11.26
CA ALA A 116 -14.21 -3.32 -10.21
C ALA A 116 -13.78 -2.87 -8.81
N MET A 117 -12.49 -2.56 -8.61
CA MET A 117 -11.97 -2.02 -7.34
C MET A 117 -12.53 -0.64 -7.04
N ILE A 118 -12.46 0.29 -8.00
CA ILE A 118 -12.96 1.68 -7.84
C ILE A 118 -14.46 1.70 -7.53
N ASN A 119 -15.26 0.94 -8.28
CA ASN A 119 -16.71 0.88 -8.04
C ASN A 119 -17.01 0.35 -6.63
N ARG A 120 -16.38 -0.75 -6.22
CA ARG A 120 -16.56 -1.32 -4.88
C ARG A 120 -16.09 -0.37 -3.76
N ALA A 121 -14.96 0.32 -3.93
CA ALA A 121 -14.46 1.30 -2.97
C ALA A 121 -15.45 2.45 -2.79
N SER A 122 -15.93 3.02 -3.88
CA SER A 122 -16.93 4.09 -3.89
C SER A 122 -18.25 3.67 -3.24
N GLU A 123 -18.77 2.48 -3.57
CA GLU A 123 -20.00 1.94 -2.98
C GLU A 123 -19.86 1.68 -1.48
N THR A 124 -18.73 1.10 -1.05
CA THR A 124 -18.49 0.72 0.35
C THR A 124 -18.37 1.93 1.27
N LEU A 125 -17.69 2.99 0.82
CA LEU A 125 -17.49 4.19 1.63
C LEU A 125 -18.61 5.20 1.48
N GLY A 126 -19.39 5.11 0.38
CA GLY A 126 -20.60 5.90 0.17
C GLY A 126 -20.35 7.42 0.07
N SER A 127 -21.46 8.18 0.09
CA SER A 127 -21.44 9.63 -0.12
C SER A 127 -20.89 10.45 1.08
N THR A 128 -20.57 9.81 2.18
CA THR A 128 -19.97 10.49 3.36
C THR A 128 -18.46 10.61 3.27
N SER A 129 -17.81 9.86 2.37
CA SER A 129 -16.38 9.93 2.11
C SER A 129 -16.05 11.14 1.23
N LYS A 130 -14.95 11.82 1.55
CA LYS A 130 -14.40 12.94 0.77
C LYS A 130 -13.39 12.50 -0.29
N ILE A 131 -13.20 11.18 -0.46
CA ILE A 131 -12.23 10.62 -1.40
C ILE A 131 -12.76 10.75 -2.83
N ASN A 132 -11.96 11.36 -3.69
CA ASN A 132 -12.17 11.37 -5.14
C ASN A 132 -11.60 10.07 -5.74
N TRP A 133 -12.47 9.23 -6.27
CA TRP A 133 -12.11 7.95 -6.88
C TRP A 133 -11.86 8.12 -8.36
N VAL A 134 -10.68 7.72 -8.83
CA VAL A 134 -10.25 7.89 -10.22
C VAL A 134 -9.87 6.54 -10.83
N LEU A 135 -10.58 6.15 -11.87
CA LEU A 135 -10.20 5.01 -12.71
C LEU A 135 -9.10 5.45 -13.69
N GLY A 136 -7.89 4.93 -13.54
CA GLY A 136 -6.78 5.33 -14.40
C GLY A 136 -5.47 4.59 -14.18
N ASP A 137 -4.58 4.64 -15.18
CA ASP A 137 -3.21 4.15 -15.09
C ASP A 137 -2.33 5.22 -14.43
N VAL A 138 -1.81 4.92 -13.24
CA VAL A 138 -0.92 5.82 -12.47
C VAL A 138 0.30 6.29 -13.25
N THR A 139 0.75 5.56 -14.26
CA THR A 139 1.89 5.94 -15.09
C THR A 139 1.54 7.00 -16.14
N ALA A 140 0.27 7.06 -16.55
CA ALA A 140 -0.22 7.94 -17.62
C ALA A 140 -0.82 9.25 -17.08
N MET A 141 -1.22 9.29 -15.81
CA MET A 141 -1.90 10.45 -15.22
C MET A 141 -0.94 11.60 -14.90
N ASP A 142 -1.46 12.82 -14.90
CA ASP A 142 -0.78 13.98 -14.34
C ASP A 142 -1.20 14.18 -12.89
N TYR A 143 -0.25 14.60 -12.05
CA TYR A 143 -0.45 14.79 -10.62
C TYR A 143 -0.50 16.28 -10.29
N ALA A 144 -1.52 16.69 -9.53
CA ALA A 144 -1.54 18.01 -8.91
C ALA A 144 -0.53 18.08 -7.74
N GLN A 145 -0.29 19.30 -7.25
CA GLN A 145 0.63 19.51 -6.13
C GLN A 145 0.21 18.70 -4.90
N SER A 146 1.09 17.84 -4.43
CA SER A 146 0.80 16.90 -3.34
C SER A 146 1.77 17.00 -2.17
N SER A 147 1.27 16.76 -0.97
CA SER A 147 2.09 16.68 0.25
C SER A 147 2.32 15.24 0.70
N VAL A 148 1.42 14.32 0.36
CA VAL A 148 1.57 12.89 0.66
C VAL A 148 1.19 12.07 -0.55
N VAL A 149 1.99 11.07 -0.84
CA VAL A 149 1.67 10.03 -1.84
C VAL A 149 1.85 8.67 -1.17
N ILE A 150 0.81 7.85 -1.25
CA ILE A 150 0.82 6.46 -0.78
C ILE A 150 0.88 5.56 -2.02
N MET A 151 1.76 4.59 -2.02
CA MET A 151 1.88 3.57 -3.06
C MET A 151 2.20 2.23 -2.39
N ASN A 152 1.17 1.58 -1.87
CA ASN A 152 1.32 0.33 -1.14
C ASN A 152 1.11 -0.87 -2.06
N PHE A 153 2.17 -1.64 -2.30
CA PHE A 153 2.17 -2.89 -3.09
C PHE A 153 1.71 -2.70 -4.55
N THR A 154 2.05 -1.56 -5.14
CA THR A 154 1.63 -1.16 -6.49
C THR A 154 2.78 -1.13 -7.48
N LEU A 155 3.96 -0.57 -7.10
CA LEU A 155 5.09 -0.40 -8.01
C LEU A 155 5.58 -1.74 -8.58
N GLN A 156 5.47 -2.83 -7.81
CA GLN A 156 5.83 -4.19 -8.21
C GLN A 156 5.04 -4.71 -9.44
N PHE A 157 3.89 -4.12 -9.77
CA PHE A 157 3.09 -4.43 -10.95
C PHE A 157 3.39 -3.52 -12.15
N ILE A 158 4.21 -2.50 -11.96
CA ILE A 158 4.65 -1.60 -13.04
C ILE A 158 5.88 -2.20 -13.72
N PRO A 159 5.98 -2.21 -15.07
CA PRO A 159 7.18 -2.62 -15.78
C PRO A 159 8.43 -1.90 -15.26
N ILE A 160 9.53 -2.63 -15.07
CA ILE A 160 10.75 -2.13 -14.40
C ILE A 160 11.26 -0.85 -15.06
N GLU A 161 11.25 -0.80 -16.40
CA GLU A 161 11.71 0.34 -17.19
C GLU A 161 10.88 1.62 -16.99
N ARG A 162 9.65 1.50 -16.50
CA ARG A 162 8.75 2.64 -16.24
C ARG A 162 8.80 3.14 -14.80
N ARG A 163 9.35 2.37 -13.86
CA ARG A 163 9.31 2.66 -12.41
C ARG A 163 10.03 3.94 -12.04
N LEU A 164 11.23 4.18 -12.61
CA LEU A 164 11.99 5.41 -12.32
C LEU A 164 11.25 6.65 -12.86
N ALA A 165 10.75 6.60 -14.07
CA ALA A 165 10.01 7.71 -14.67
C ALA A 165 8.75 8.06 -13.85
N LEU A 166 8.01 7.05 -13.37
CA LEU A 166 6.84 7.24 -12.52
C LEU A 166 7.23 7.92 -11.20
N LEU A 167 8.24 7.41 -10.48
CA LEU A 167 8.67 7.99 -9.21
C LEU A 167 9.22 9.41 -9.37
N THR A 168 9.91 9.71 -10.49
CA THR A 168 10.36 11.06 -10.83
C THR A 168 9.18 12.00 -11.06
N LYS A 169 8.16 11.54 -11.79
CA LYS A 169 6.92 12.31 -12.04
C LYS A 169 6.20 12.62 -10.72
N ILE A 170 6.06 11.62 -9.85
CA ILE A 170 5.48 11.79 -8.50
C ILE A 170 6.30 12.82 -7.71
N ARG A 171 7.64 12.65 -7.64
CA ARG A 171 8.53 13.56 -6.90
C ARG A 171 8.39 15.02 -7.36
N ASN A 172 8.26 15.24 -8.66
CA ASN A 172 8.15 16.58 -9.23
C ASN A 172 6.80 17.26 -8.90
N ALA A 173 5.75 16.48 -8.68
CA ALA A 173 4.45 16.98 -8.26
C ALA A 173 4.34 17.21 -6.73
N MET A 174 5.30 16.70 -5.96
CA MET A 174 5.27 16.87 -4.50
C MET A 174 5.85 18.21 -4.07
N ILE A 175 5.27 18.80 -3.04
CA ILE A 175 5.82 19.97 -2.37
C ILE A 175 7.16 19.62 -1.67
N PRO A 176 8.08 20.58 -1.47
CA PRO A 176 9.27 20.35 -0.65
C PRO A 176 8.88 19.88 0.76
N GLY A 177 9.52 18.79 1.22
CA GLY A 177 9.21 18.16 2.50
C GLY A 177 7.99 17.28 2.54
N GLY A 178 7.32 17.07 1.41
CA GLY A 178 6.25 16.07 1.25
C GLY A 178 6.76 14.64 1.44
N LEU A 179 5.88 13.69 1.70
CA LEU A 179 6.21 12.29 2.02
C LEU A 179 5.62 11.31 1.01
N LEU A 180 6.48 10.49 0.41
CA LEU A 180 6.08 9.26 -0.27
C LEU A 180 6.16 8.08 0.72
N ILE A 181 5.10 7.29 0.78
CA ILE A 181 5.03 5.99 1.47
C ILE A 181 4.98 4.93 0.36
N LEU A 182 6.01 4.09 0.28
CA LEU A 182 6.13 3.04 -0.73
C LEU A 182 6.28 1.69 -0.04
N SER A 183 5.40 0.74 -0.33
CA SER A 183 5.49 -0.61 0.23
C SER A 183 5.55 -1.65 -0.88
N GLU A 184 6.47 -2.62 -0.76
CA GLU A 184 6.74 -3.60 -1.81
C GLU A 184 7.11 -4.97 -1.24
N LYS A 185 6.86 -6.01 -2.03
CA LYS A 185 7.49 -7.31 -1.83
C LYS A 185 8.92 -7.23 -2.34
N LEU A 186 9.85 -7.80 -1.58
CA LEU A 186 11.28 -7.80 -1.90
C LEU A 186 11.75 -9.17 -2.34
N THR A 187 12.83 -9.18 -3.13
CA THR A 187 13.75 -10.31 -3.30
C THR A 187 15.05 -10.02 -2.57
N MET A 188 15.79 -11.06 -2.19
CA MET A 188 17.09 -10.92 -1.53
C MET A 188 18.22 -11.11 -2.54
N PRO A 189 19.35 -10.36 -2.39
CA PRO A 189 20.50 -10.52 -3.30
C PRO A 189 21.15 -11.89 -3.18
N ASP A 190 21.15 -12.48 -1.97
CA ASP A 190 21.66 -13.82 -1.70
C ASP A 190 20.56 -14.86 -2.01
N PRO A 191 20.80 -15.81 -2.93
CA PRO A 191 19.80 -16.83 -3.32
C PRO A 191 19.36 -17.74 -2.17
N GLU A 192 20.23 -18.07 -1.22
CA GLU A 192 19.88 -18.92 -0.08
C GLU A 192 18.97 -18.15 0.90
N MET A 193 19.26 -16.87 1.13
CA MET A 193 18.42 -16.01 1.94
C MET A 193 17.08 -15.74 1.24
N ASP A 194 17.07 -15.55 -0.07
CA ASP A 194 15.81 -15.36 -0.83
C ASP A 194 14.92 -16.59 -0.73
N ALA A 195 15.47 -17.78 -0.92
CA ALA A 195 14.74 -19.04 -0.73
C ALA A 195 14.20 -19.18 0.70
N LEU A 196 14.99 -18.82 1.71
CA LEU A 196 14.55 -18.83 3.10
C LEU A 196 13.36 -17.88 3.32
N MET A 197 13.43 -16.64 2.83
CA MET A 197 12.35 -15.66 2.97
C MET A 197 11.07 -16.10 2.24
N ILE A 198 11.19 -16.72 1.08
CA ILE A 198 10.06 -17.31 0.34
C ILE A 198 9.40 -18.42 1.16
N ASN A 199 10.21 -19.33 1.73
CA ASN A 199 9.68 -20.43 2.55
C ASN A 199 8.98 -19.92 3.83
N LEU A 200 9.57 -18.96 4.53
CA LEU A 200 8.95 -18.33 5.71
C LEU A 200 7.64 -17.62 5.34
N HIS A 201 7.58 -16.98 4.17
CA HIS A 201 6.33 -16.39 3.66
C HIS A 201 5.27 -17.46 3.35
N HIS A 202 5.65 -18.61 2.81
CA HIS A 202 4.73 -19.75 2.64
C HIS A 202 4.23 -20.27 4.00
N ASP A 203 5.11 -20.38 4.99
CA ASP A 203 4.73 -20.78 6.36
C ASP A 203 3.77 -19.76 6.98
N PHE A 204 4.00 -18.47 6.77
CA PHE A 204 3.04 -17.43 7.17
C PHE A 204 1.68 -17.67 6.54
N LYS A 205 1.58 -17.90 5.22
CA LYS A 205 0.31 -18.18 4.54
C LYS A 205 -0.36 -19.45 5.09
N ARG A 206 0.40 -20.53 5.36
CA ARG A 206 -0.13 -21.74 6.01
C ARG A 206 -0.72 -21.42 7.38
N SER A 207 -0.03 -20.64 8.19
CA SER A 207 -0.53 -20.21 9.51
C SER A 207 -1.82 -19.38 9.42
N GLN A 208 -2.05 -18.72 8.27
CA GLN A 208 -3.29 -18.00 7.97
C GLN A 208 -4.37 -18.92 7.35
N GLY A 209 -4.11 -20.23 7.24
CA GLY A 209 -5.08 -21.24 6.81
C GLY A 209 -5.17 -21.43 5.28
N TYR A 210 -4.14 -21.07 4.51
CA TYR A 210 -4.00 -21.53 3.12
C TYR A 210 -3.38 -22.92 3.06
N SER A 211 -3.86 -23.76 2.14
CA SER A 211 -3.25 -25.02 1.79
C SER A 211 -2.05 -24.83 0.86
N ASP A 212 -1.18 -25.85 0.76
CA ASP A 212 -0.04 -25.83 -0.15
C ASP A 212 -0.47 -25.67 -1.63
N MET A 213 -1.61 -26.27 -2.00
CA MET A 213 -2.17 -26.13 -3.33
C MET A 213 -2.59 -24.69 -3.64
N GLU A 214 -3.31 -24.02 -2.72
CA GLU A 214 -3.69 -22.62 -2.88
C GLU A 214 -2.46 -21.71 -2.98
N ILE A 215 -1.42 -21.96 -2.18
CA ILE A 215 -0.17 -21.22 -2.22
C ILE A 215 0.54 -21.38 -3.57
N ALA A 216 0.62 -22.62 -4.09
CA ALA A 216 1.25 -22.92 -5.37
C ALA A 216 0.49 -22.27 -6.53
N GLN A 217 -0.82 -22.48 -6.62
CA GLN A 217 -1.66 -21.92 -7.69
C GLN A 217 -1.63 -20.39 -7.71
N LYS A 218 -1.71 -19.75 -6.53
CA LYS A 218 -1.61 -18.30 -6.42
C LYS A 218 -0.25 -17.77 -6.82
N ARG A 219 0.84 -18.47 -6.47
CA ARG A 219 2.19 -18.12 -6.91
C ARG A 219 2.27 -18.16 -8.44
N ASP A 220 1.86 -19.28 -9.04
CA ASP A 220 1.95 -19.48 -10.49
C ASP A 220 1.13 -18.44 -11.27
N ALA A 221 -0.02 -18.00 -10.72
CA ALA A 221 -0.85 -16.95 -11.30
C ALA A 221 -0.20 -15.55 -11.25
N ILE A 222 0.60 -15.24 -10.19
CA ILE A 222 1.11 -13.89 -9.93
C ILE A 222 2.58 -13.71 -10.37
N ASP A 223 3.36 -14.78 -10.54
CA ASP A 223 4.81 -14.74 -10.77
C ASP A 223 5.21 -13.95 -12.03
N ASN A 224 4.34 -13.90 -13.06
CA ASN A 224 4.59 -13.14 -14.28
C ASN A 224 4.04 -11.70 -14.25
N VAL A 225 3.36 -11.31 -13.18
CA VAL A 225 2.68 -10.02 -13.05
C VAL A 225 3.33 -9.16 -11.98
N LEU A 226 3.72 -9.78 -10.86
CA LEU A 226 4.39 -9.13 -9.74
C LEU A 226 5.89 -9.38 -9.83
N ILE A 227 6.67 -8.33 -10.09
CA ILE A 227 8.13 -8.41 -10.24
C ILE A 227 8.78 -7.72 -9.03
N PRO A 228 9.23 -8.48 -8.00
CA PRO A 228 9.89 -7.93 -6.84
C PRO A 228 11.33 -7.51 -7.18
N GLU A 229 11.84 -6.54 -6.44
CA GLU A 229 13.23 -6.09 -6.53
C GLU A 229 13.85 -6.03 -5.13
N THR A 230 15.17 -5.81 -5.05
CA THR A 230 15.84 -5.72 -3.76
C THR A 230 15.57 -4.39 -3.06
N ALA A 231 15.73 -4.36 -1.74
CA ALA A 231 15.62 -3.13 -0.96
C ALA A 231 16.62 -2.05 -1.45
N ALA A 232 17.84 -2.45 -1.80
CA ALA A 232 18.86 -1.56 -2.35
C ALA A 232 18.39 -0.92 -3.67
N THR A 233 17.84 -1.72 -4.58
CA THR A 233 17.29 -1.22 -5.86
C THR A 233 16.18 -0.18 -5.64
N HIS A 234 15.29 -0.39 -4.66
CA HIS A 234 14.25 0.59 -4.34
C HIS A 234 14.84 1.88 -3.76
N LEU A 235 15.81 1.80 -2.84
CA LEU A 235 16.48 2.96 -2.24
C LEU A 235 17.23 3.77 -3.31
N ASP A 236 17.99 3.11 -4.18
CA ASP A 236 18.74 3.75 -5.27
C ASP A 236 17.80 4.42 -6.28
N ARG A 237 16.67 3.78 -6.59
CA ARG A 237 15.66 4.34 -7.49
C ARG A 237 14.98 5.57 -6.89
N LEU A 238 14.66 5.54 -5.60
CA LEU A 238 14.09 6.69 -4.89
C LEU A 238 15.08 7.87 -4.88
N ALA A 239 16.36 7.62 -4.61
CA ALA A 239 17.41 8.64 -4.68
C ALA A 239 17.56 9.19 -6.11
N SER A 240 17.56 8.32 -7.13
CA SER A 240 17.63 8.71 -8.54
C SER A 240 16.39 9.49 -9.01
N ALA A 241 15.23 9.27 -8.41
CA ALA A 241 14.01 10.04 -8.65
C ALA A 241 14.02 11.42 -7.99
N GLY A 242 15.03 11.74 -7.15
CA GLY A 242 15.21 13.04 -6.51
C GLY A 242 14.63 13.16 -5.09
N PHE A 243 14.34 12.06 -4.42
CA PHE A 243 13.98 12.08 -3.00
C PHE A 243 15.22 12.27 -2.13
N SER A 244 15.15 13.20 -1.17
CA SER A 244 16.33 13.64 -0.41
C SER A 244 16.68 12.73 0.77
N ARG A 245 15.71 12.08 1.38
CA ARG A 245 15.86 11.23 2.56
C ARG A 245 14.95 10.02 2.43
N THR A 246 15.56 8.84 2.39
CA THR A 246 14.85 7.57 2.21
C THR A 246 15.22 6.60 3.33
N ARG A 247 14.25 5.85 3.86
CA ARG A 247 14.46 4.80 4.88
C ARG A 247 13.40 3.71 4.75
N ILE A 248 13.79 2.49 5.06
CA ILE A 248 12.85 1.45 5.45
C ILE A 248 12.41 1.76 6.88
N TRP A 249 11.11 1.87 7.11
CA TRP A 249 10.55 2.12 8.43
C TRP A 249 9.88 0.88 9.04
N VAL A 250 9.48 -0.10 8.18
CA VAL A 250 9.01 -1.42 8.60
C VAL A 250 9.42 -2.46 7.56
N GLN A 251 9.79 -3.65 8.04
CA GLN A 251 9.98 -4.84 7.23
C GLN A 251 9.44 -6.05 7.99
N CYS A 252 8.69 -6.89 7.30
CA CYS A 252 8.21 -8.17 7.79
C CYS A 252 8.46 -9.23 6.72
N LEU A 253 9.35 -10.18 6.99
CA LEU A 253 9.86 -11.14 6.01
C LEU A 253 10.42 -10.41 4.76
N ASN A 254 9.90 -10.78 3.60
CA ASN A 254 10.22 -10.17 2.31
C ASN A 254 9.19 -9.09 1.88
N PHE A 255 8.59 -8.38 2.83
CA PHE A 255 7.75 -7.22 2.58
C PHE A 255 8.31 -6.02 3.35
N ALA A 256 8.54 -4.92 2.68
CA ALA A 256 9.04 -3.71 3.31
C ALA A 256 8.24 -2.48 2.90
N SER A 257 8.20 -1.50 3.80
CA SER A 257 7.67 -0.18 3.54
C SER A 257 8.76 0.87 3.74
N PHE A 258 8.86 1.74 2.76
CA PHE A 258 9.82 2.83 2.67
C PHE A 258 9.10 4.15 2.88
N ILE A 259 9.80 5.11 3.46
CA ILE A 259 9.45 6.52 3.42
C ILE A 259 10.52 7.27 2.64
N ALA A 260 10.07 8.24 1.84
CA ALA A 260 10.95 9.09 1.05
C ALA A 260 10.46 10.55 1.09
N VAL A 261 11.35 11.47 1.46
CA VAL A 261 11.03 12.90 1.59
C VAL A 261 11.38 13.62 0.29
N ALA A 262 10.42 14.39 -0.20
CA ALA A 262 10.51 15.17 -1.43
C ALA A 262 11.35 16.46 -1.29
#